data_d28596b16889c7444a34c1281ce41a98
#
_entry.id   d28596b16889c7444a34c1281ce41a98
#
_cell.length_a   1.000
_cell.length_b   1.000
_cell.length_c   1.000
_cell.angle_alpha   90.00
_cell.angle_beta   90.00
_cell.angle_gamma   90.00
#
_symmetry.space_group_name_H-M   'P 1'
#
loop_
_entity.id
_entity.type
_entity.pdbx_description
1 polymer ?
#
loop_
_entity_poly.entity_id
_entity_poly.type
_entity_poly.pdbx_seq_one_letter_code
_entity_poly.pdbx_strand_id
1 'polypeptide(L)'
;MRGQLFLQYLFSGLIYGSIYAVVAIGFNIIYNATGIINFAQGEFVMLGSMIASALSGRMPLALAIAAAVVLTTAAGVAVERLFLRRVARGGVLKMIVTTIGLSIVIREAALMAWGEGVRTLPFFSGNEVSSLTLLGAHFSPQILWIVGITALIVAGLTLFFRLTMAGKAMRGCSANREGASLCGIDPRRMVTLAFGMSAGIGALGGCVVAPLTQTHYAIGAGLAIKGFTVAAFGGLGNSVAAVFAGLLIGMLESFSIILVPEAYKDVVTICVLLILLFAKPSGLFGSKAASSLKEY
;
A
#
# COMPACT_ATOMS: atom_id res chain seq x y z
N MET A 1 24.04 -4.90 -25.17
CA MET A 1 24.33 -4.67 -23.73
C MET A 1 23.55 -3.48 -23.13
N ARG A 2 23.64 -2.24 -23.63
CA ARG A 2 22.90 -1.11 -23.01
C ARG A 2 21.38 -1.24 -23.04
N GLY A 3 20.79 -1.77 -24.11
CA GLY A 3 19.34 -1.97 -24.21
C GLY A 3 18.81 -3.05 -23.27
N GLN A 4 19.57 -4.11 -23.00
CA GLN A 4 19.19 -5.18 -22.07
C GLN A 4 19.18 -4.69 -20.62
N LEU A 5 20.19 -3.89 -20.23
CA LEU A 5 20.25 -3.26 -18.91
C LEU A 5 19.07 -2.28 -18.71
N PHE A 6 18.74 -1.48 -19.72
CA PHE A 6 17.60 -0.58 -19.66
C PHE A 6 16.29 -1.33 -19.41
N LEU A 7 16.04 -2.43 -20.12
CA LEU A 7 14.85 -3.27 -19.93
C LEU A 7 14.82 -3.91 -18.54
N GLN A 8 15.96 -4.36 -18.00
CA GLN A 8 16.04 -4.91 -16.64
C GLN A 8 15.64 -3.87 -15.59
N TYR A 9 16.17 -2.64 -15.69
CA TYR A 9 15.78 -1.55 -14.77
C TYR A 9 14.30 -1.17 -14.93
N LEU A 10 13.77 -1.21 -16.14
CA LEU A 10 12.36 -0.95 -16.40
C LEU A 10 11.47 -2.01 -15.74
N PHE A 11 11.81 -3.30 -15.84
CA PHE A 11 11.07 -4.37 -15.17
C PHE A 11 11.18 -4.28 -13.65
N SER A 12 12.37 -4.01 -13.11
CA SER A 12 12.57 -3.79 -11.68
C SER A 12 11.75 -2.60 -11.19
N GLY A 13 11.76 -1.49 -11.93
CA GLY A 13 10.96 -0.31 -11.63
C GLY A 13 9.45 -0.59 -11.66
N LEU A 14 8.99 -1.45 -12.55
CA LEU A 14 7.60 -1.87 -12.63
C LEU A 14 7.19 -2.70 -11.41
N ILE A 15 8.08 -3.59 -10.92
CA ILE A 15 7.86 -4.37 -9.69
C ILE A 15 7.72 -3.42 -8.49
N TYR A 16 8.75 -2.62 -8.22
CA TYR A 16 8.75 -1.71 -7.08
C TYR A 16 7.61 -0.70 -7.15
N GLY A 17 7.37 -0.14 -8.36
CA GLY A 17 6.28 0.78 -8.59
C GLY A 17 4.90 0.19 -8.32
N SER A 18 4.67 -1.05 -8.70
CA SER A 18 3.42 -1.76 -8.42
C SER A 18 3.19 -1.98 -6.93
N ILE A 19 4.25 -2.35 -6.18
CA ILE A 19 4.21 -2.52 -4.73
C ILE A 19 3.82 -1.19 -4.05
N TYR A 20 4.54 -0.13 -4.39
CA TYR A 20 4.30 1.19 -3.82
C TYR A 20 2.91 1.72 -4.17
N ALA A 21 2.42 1.44 -5.38
CA ALA A 21 1.07 1.77 -5.79
C ALA A 21 0.01 1.08 -4.91
N VAL A 22 0.16 -0.22 -4.63
CA VAL A 22 -0.78 -0.97 -3.78
C VAL A 22 -0.79 -0.41 -2.35
N VAL A 23 0.38 -0.11 -1.79
CA VAL A 23 0.48 0.50 -0.45
C VAL A 23 -0.16 1.89 -0.45
N ALA A 24 0.12 2.71 -1.46
CA ALA A 24 -0.44 4.06 -1.62
C ALA A 24 -1.97 4.05 -1.80
N ILE A 25 -2.51 3.05 -2.51
CA ILE A 25 -3.94 2.83 -2.61
C ILE A 25 -4.55 2.60 -1.23
N GLY A 26 -3.90 1.78 -0.39
CA GLY A 26 -4.33 1.55 0.99
C GLY A 26 -4.38 2.85 1.80
N PHE A 27 -3.36 3.70 1.70
CA PHE A 27 -3.37 5.04 2.31
C PHE A 27 -4.54 5.89 1.82
N ASN A 28 -4.78 5.92 0.51
CA ASN A 28 -5.82 6.75 -0.08
C ASN A 28 -7.24 6.29 0.31
N ILE A 29 -7.47 4.99 0.47
CA ILE A 29 -8.77 4.46 0.94
C ILE A 29 -9.08 4.96 2.35
N ILE A 30 -8.11 4.88 3.26
CA ILE A 30 -8.29 5.35 4.64
C ILE A 30 -8.39 6.87 4.67
N TYR A 31 -7.54 7.58 3.93
CA TYR A 31 -7.57 9.03 3.84
C TYR A 31 -8.93 9.55 3.35
N ASN A 32 -9.50 8.94 2.32
CA ASN A 32 -10.83 9.29 1.82
C ASN A 32 -11.94 9.08 2.85
N ALA A 33 -11.82 8.10 3.74
CA ALA A 33 -12.85 7.84 4.75
C ALA A 33 -12.68 8.67 6.04
N THR A 34 -11.44 9.07 6.35
CA THR A 34 -11.11 9.64 7.67
C THR A 34 -10.49 11.03 7.61
N GLY A 35 -9.91 11.43 6.48
CA GLY A 35 -9.10 12.65 6.33
C GLY A 35 -7.71 12.56 6.97
N ILE A 36 -7.31 11.38 7.47
CA ILE A 36 -6.02 11.18 8.13
C ILE A 36 -5.16 10.15 7.40
N ILE A 37 -3.84 10.22 7.65
CA ILE A 37 -2.85 9.26 7.18
C ILE A 37 -2.70 8.17 8.24
N ASN A 38 -2.82 6.89 7.83
CA ASN A 38 -2.62 5.74 8.71
C ASN A 38 -1.22 5.14 8.52
N PHE A 39 -0.30 5.45 9.41
CA PHE A 39 1.07 4.93 9.33
C PHE A 39 1.19 3.43 9.61
N ALA A 40 0.16 2.77 10.12
CA ALA A 40 0.14 1.31 10.24
C ALA A 40 -0.16 0.58 8.91
N GLN A 41 -0.31 1.31 7.78
CA GLN A 41 -0.63 0.71 6.48
C GLN A 41 0.43 -0.27 5.99
N GLY A 42 1.70 0.03 6.18
CA GLY A 42 2.80 -0.87 5.80
C GLY A 42 2.80 -2.17 6.63
N GLU A 43 2.35 -2.11 7.87
CA GLU A 43 2.26 -3.29 8.73
C GLU A 43 1.17 -4.27 8.27
N PHE A 44 0.12 -3.80 7.61
CA PHE A 44 -0.87 -4.70 7.00
C PHE A 44 -0.28 -5.46 5.81
N VAL A 45 0.63 -4.85 5.06
CA VAL A 45 1.38 -5.52 3.98
C VAL A 45 2.31 -6.60 4.57
N MET A 46 3.05 -6.24 5.60
CA MET A 46 3.92 -7.14 6.36
C MET A 46 3.12 -8.30 6.95
N LEU A 47 2.03 -8.04 7.66
CA LEU A 47 1.18 -9.09 8.26
C LEU A 47 0.66 -10.06 7.19
N GLY A 48 0.19 -9.56 6.04
CA GLY A 48 -0.29 -10.40 4.94
C GLY A 48 0.79 -11.38 4.48
N SER A 49 2.00 -10.88 4.20
CA SER A 49 3.11 -11.70 3.75
C SER A 49 3.61 -12.68 4.82
N MET A 50 3.71 -12.27 6.08
CA MET A 50 4.16 -13.11 7.20
C MET A 50 3.16 -14.22 7.51
N ILE A 51 1.85 -13.91 7.57
CA ILE A 51 0.81 -14.92 7.80
C ILE A 51 0.78 -15.92 6.64
N ALA A 52 0.80 -15.45 5.39
CA ALA A 52 0.81 -16.33 4.22
C ALA A 52 2.03 -17.25 4.22
N SER A 53 3.22 -16.71 4.50
CA SER A 53 4.46 -17.48 4.61
C SER A 53 4.39 -18.54 5.71
N ALA A 54 3.82 -18.21 6.88
CA ALA A 54 3.66 -19.17 7.98
C ALA A 54 2.68 -20.29 7.66
N LEU A 55 1.66 -20.02 6.83
CA LEU A 55 0.63 -20.99 6.45
C LEU A 55 0.99 -21.81 5.21
N SER A 56 1.82 -21.29 4.31
CA SER A 56 2.15 -21.94 3.02
C SER A 56 2.83 -23.31 3.18
N GLY A 57 3.49 -23.56 4.31
CA GLY A 57 4.05 -24.89 4.65
C GLY A 57 3.03 -25.93 5.13
N ARG A 58 1.78 -25.51 5.40
CA ARG A 58 0.74 -26.37 5.98
C ARG A 58 -0.49 -26.56 5.09
N MET A 59 -0.70 -25.66 4.13
CA MET A 59 -1.86 -25.67 3.24
C MET A 59 -1.48 -25.16 1.85
N PRO A 60 -2.30 -25.44 0.81
CA PRO A 60 -2.09 -24.90 -0.54
C PRO A 60 -1.93 -23.39 -0.54
N LEU A 61 -1.01 -22.88 -1.38
CA LEU A 61 -0.65 -21.47 -1.45
C LEU A 61 -1.85 -20.53 -1.59
N ALA A 62 -2.82 -20.88 -2.43
CA ALA A 62 -4.02 -20.06 -2.62
C ALA A 62 -4.86 -19.92 -1.34
N LEU A 63 -4.99 -21.00 -0.56
CA LEU A 63 -5.68 -20.98 0.73
C LEU A 63 -4.88 -20.20 1.79
N ALA A 64 -3.55 -20.31 1.79
CA ALA A 64 -2.68 -19.55 2.68
C ALA A 64 -2.82 -18.04 2.43
N ILE A 65 -2.85 -17.62 1.16
CA ILE A 65 -3.08 -16.22 0.77
C ILE A 65 -4.48 -15.76 1.18
N ALA A 66 -5.51 -16.54 0.88
CA ALA A 66 -6.89 -16.20 1.26
C ALA A 66 -7.03 -16.05 2.78
N ALA A 67 -6.47 -16.97 3.57
CA ALA A 67 -6.46 -16.89 5.02
C ALA A 67 -5.69 -15.66 5.52
N ALA A 68 -4.53 -15.36 4.94
CA ALA A 68 -3.74 -14.18 5.29
C ALA A 68 -4.51 -12.88 5.03
N VAL A 69 -5.18 -12.78 3.89
CA VAL A 69 -6.03 -11.61 3.56
C VAL A 69 -7.17 -11.46 4.55
N VAL A 70 -7.88 -12.54 4.88
CA VAL A 70 -8.99 -12.52 5.84
C VAL A 70 -8.52 -12.12 7.24
N LEU A 71 -7.44 -12.75 7.74
CA LEU A 71 -6.90 -12.47 9.07
C LEU A 71 -6.37 -11.02 9.18
N THR A 72 -5.67 -10.54 8.16
CA THR A 72 -5.17 -9.16 8.14
C THR A 72 -6.32 -8.15 8.00
N THR A 73 -7.36 -8.46 7.22
CA THR A 73 -8.58 -7.65 7.15
C THR A 73 -9.25 -7.56 8.54
N ALA A 74 -9.36 -8.68 9.24
CA ALA A 74 -9.89 -8.70 10.61
C ALA A 74 -9.02 -7.89 11.56
N ALA A 75 -7.70 -7.97 11.45
CA ALA A 75 -6.77 -7.14 12.23
C ALA A 75 -6.96 -5.65 11.95
N GLY A 76 -7.11 -5.23 10.68
CA GLY A 76 -7.39 -3.84 10.30
C GLY A 76 -8.71 -3.32 10.89
N VAL A 77 -9.76 -4.13 10.83
CA VAL A 77 -11.06 -3.82 11.47
C VAL A 77 -10.93 -3.75 12.98
N ALA A 78 -10.16 -4.65 13.61
CA ALA A 78 -9.91 -4.63 15.04
C ALA A 78 -9.14 -3.36 15.47
N VAL A 79 -8.10 -2.98 14.74
CA VAL A 79 -7.34 -1.75 14.96
C VAL A 79 -8.25 -0.52 14.92
N GLU A 80 -9.13 -0.42 13.95
CA GLU A 80 -10.09 0.69 13.86
C GLU A 80 -11.04 0.69 15.06
N ARG A 81 -11.71 -0.43 15.34
CA ARG A 81 -12.77 -0.50 16.37
C ARG A 81 -12.24 -0.32 17.79
N LEU A 82 -11.11 -0.94 18.10
CA LEU A 82 -10.56 -0.99 19.46
C LEU A 82 -9.81 0.29 19.83
N PHE A 83 -9.07 0.87 18.87
CA PHE A 83 -8.16 1.97 19.14
C PHE A 83 -8.60 3.28 18.46
N LEU A 84 -8.68 3.32 17.14
CA LEU A 84 -8.86 4.57 16.40
C LEU A 84 -10.24 5.18 16.63
N ARG A 85 -11.27 4.37 16.73
CA ARG A 85 -12.63 4.82 17.01
C ARG A 85 -12.76 5.55 18.36
N ARG A 86 -11.96 5.14 19.36
CA ARG A 86 -11.94 5.77 20.69
C ARG A 86 -11.20 7.10 20.67
N VAL A 87 -10.17 7.20 19.83
CA VAL A 87 -9.28 8.37 19.73
C VAL A 87 -9.77 9.40 18.72
N ALA A 88 -10.71 9.04 17.85
CA ALA A 88 -11.21 9.89 16.74
C ALA A 88 -11.74 11.26 17.17
N ARG A 89 -12.20 11.40 18.43
CA ARG A 89 -12.66 12.68 19.01
C ARG A 89 -11.51 13.62 19.41
N GLY A 90 -10.28 13.13 19.44
CA GLY A 90 -9.12 13.86 19.97
C GLY A 90 -8.33 14.68 18.92
N GLY A 91 -8.84 14.78 17.68
CA GLY A 91 -8.21 15.54 16.61
C GLY A 91 -7.21 14.73 15.78
N VAL A 92 -6.79 15.31 14.66
CA VAL A 92 -5.95 14.68 13.62
C VAL A 92 -4.60 14.22 14.18
N LEU A 93 -3.92 15.08 14.95
CA LEU A 93 -2.59 14.77 15.51
C LEU A 93 -2.63 13.52 16.42
N LYS A 94 -3.65 13.44 17.28
CA LYS A 94 -3.82 12.30 18.19
C LYS A 94 -4.03 10.99 17.42
N MET A 95 -4.78 11.04 16.33
CA MET A 95 -4.99 9.87 15.47
C MET A 95 -3.70 9.44 14.76
N ILE A 96 -2.91 10.39 14.23
CA ILE A 96 -1.62 10.10 13.59
C ILE A 96 -0.67 9.42 14.58
N VAL A 97 -0.49 10.00 15.77
CA VAL A 97 0.38 9.43 16.82
C VAL A 97 -0.09 8.03 17.22
N THR A 98 -1.42 7.83 17.31
CA THR A 98 -1.98 6.49 17.61
C THR A 98 -1.65 5.49 16.50
N THR A 99 -1.73 5.86 15.23
CA THR A 99 -1.39 4.93 14.13
C THR A 99 0.10 4.59 14.09
N ILE A 100 0.98 5.52 14.45
CA ILE A 100 2.42 5.25 14.60
C ILE A 100 2.66 4.29 15.78
N GLY A 101 2.04 4.53 16.93
CA GLY A 101 2.12 3.60 18.07
C GLY A 101 1.60 2.20 17.73
N LEU A 102 0.48 2.11 17.00
CA LEU A 102 -0.07 0.83 16.56
C LEU A 102 0.85 0.12 15.54
N SER A 103 1.51 0.85 14.65
CA SER A 103 2.51 0.29 13.74
C SER A 103 3.63 -0.42 14.54
N ILE A 104 4.17 0.24 15.57
CA ILE A 104 5.19 -0.34 16.44
C ILE A 104 4.66 -1.59 17.15
N VAL A 105 3.46 -1.52 17.74
CA VAL A 105 2.85 -2.67 18.44
C VAL A 105 2.64 -3.85 17.49
N ILE A 106 2.13 -3.63 16.28
CA ILE A 106 1.90 -4.69 15.31
C ILE A 106 3.23 -5.33 14.89
N ARG A 107 4.26 -4.52 14.66
CA ARG A 107 5.59 -4.99 14.29
C ARG A 107 6.22 -5.84 15.39
N GLU A 108 6.19 -5.38 16.63
CA GLU A 108 6.72 -6.13 17.77
C GLU A 108 5.91 -7.40 18.07
N ALA A 109 4.59 -7.36 17.89
CA ALA A 109 3.76 -8.56 17.96
C ALA A 109 4.13 -9.59 16.88
N ALA A 110 4.43 -9.13 15.67
CA ALA A 110 4.91 -10.00 14.59
C ALA A 110 6.29 -10.60 14.92
N LEU A 111 7.21 -9.81 15.50
CA LEU A 111 8.51 -10.30 15.99
C LEU A 111 8.34 -11.39 17.05
N MET A 112 7.45 -11.18 18.01
CA MET A 112 7.17 -12.19 19.07
C MET A 112 6.55 -13.47 18.50
N ALA A 113 5.69 -13.36 17.47
CA ALA A 113 4.98 -14.51 16.88
C ALA A 113 5.86 -15.33 15.93
N TRP A 114 6.72 -14.69 15.14
CA TRP A 114 7.48 -15.34 14.06
C TRP A 114 9.00 -15.23 14.17
N GLY A 115 9.53 -14.43 15.10
CA GLY A 115 10.95 -14.19 15.28
C GLY A 115 11.56 -13.27 14.22
N GLU A 116 12.89 -13.13 14.26
CA GLU A 116 13.66 -12.25 13.36
C GLU A 116 13.92 -12.86 11.97
N GLY A 117 13.62 -14.15 11.80
CA GLY A 117 13.95 -14.90 10.60
C GLY A 117 13.26 -14.35 9.35
N VAL A 118 14.04 -14.20 8.28
CA VAL A 118 13.53 -13.87 6.96
C VAL A 118 12.74 -15.06 6.41
N ARG A 119 11.59 -14.79 5.84
CA ARG A 119 10.70 -15.80 5.24
C ARG A 119 10.42 -15.47 3.79
N THR A 120 10.13 -16.50 3.01
CA THR A 120 9.75 -16.37 1.60
C THR A 120 8.44 -17.08 1.37
N LEU A 121 7.72 -16.67 0.34
CA LEU A 121 6.60 -17.41 -0.23
C LEU A 121 7.04 -18.16 -1.48
N PRO A 122 6.50 -19.34 -1.77
CA PRO A 122 6.71 -19.98 -3.06
C PRO A 122 6.28 -19.09 -4.21
N PHE A 123 6.98 -19.15 -5.33
CA PHE A 123 6.58 -18.48 -6.57
C PHE A 123 5.23 -19.00 -7.04
N PHE A 124 4.38 -18.12 -7.57
CA PHE A 124 3.05 -18.49 -8.07
C PHE A 124 3.13 -19.26 -9.39
N SER A 125 4.18 -19.00 -10.17
CA SER A 125 4.48 -19.73 -11.40
C SER A 125 5.99 -19.87 -11.55
N GLY A 126 6.45 -21.09 -11.81
CA GLY A 126 7.88 -21.39 -11.96
C GLY A 126 8.61 -21.46 -10.61
N ASN A 127 9.94 -21.28 -10.67
CA ASN A 127 10.86 -21.32 -9.54
C ASN A 127 11.75 -20.06 -9.58
N GLU A 128 12.60 -19.87 -8.56
CA GLU A 128 13.58 -18.76 -8.51
C GLU A 128 14.47 -18.65 -9.76
N VAL A 129 14.80 -19.79 -10.39
CA VAL A 129 15.64 -19.87 -11.58
C VAL A 129 14.84 -19.63 -12.88
N SER A 130 13.48 -19.71 -12.82
CA SER A 130 12.64 -19.51 -13.98
C SER A 130 12.72 -18.07 -14.45
N SER A 131 13.28 -17.85 -15.63
CA SER A 131 13.35 -16.54 -16.28
C SER A 131 12.65 -16.57 -17.62
N LEU A 132 11.79 -15.59 -17.85
CA LEU A 132 11.26 -15.30 -19.18
C LEU A 132 12.22 -14.33 -19.87
N THR A 133 12.53 -14.61 -21.12
CA THR A 133 13.37 -13.73 -21.93
C THR A 133 12.51 -12.94 -22.90
N LEU A 134 12.48 -11.63 -22.74
CA LEU A 134 11.85 -10.72 -23.69
C LEU A 134 12.88 -9.72 -24.18
N LEU A 135 13.12 -9.69 -25.50
CA LEU A 135 14.10 -8.80 -26.13
C LEU A 135 15.50 -8.88 -25.52
N GLY A 136 15.89 -10.07 -24.98
CA GLY A 136 17.20 -10.32 -24.36
C GLY A 136 17.30 -9.89 -22.89
N ALA A 137 16.26 -9.37 -22.28
CA ALA A 137 16.20 -9.14 -20.83
C ALA A 137 15.56 -10.36 -20.14
N HIS A 138 16.14 -10.76 -19.01
CA HIS A 138 15.64 -11.86 -18.17
C HIS A 138 14.83 -11.28 -17.01
N PHE A 139 13.60 -11.76 -16.82
CA PHE A 139 12.75 -11.37 -15.70
C PHE A 139 11.96 -12.56 -15.14
N SER A 140 11.65 -12.51 -13.85
CA SER A 140 10.87 -13.56 -13.20
C SER A 140 9.41 -13.54 -13.68
N PRO A 141 8.77 -14.71 -13.93
CA PRO A 141 7.34 -14.81 -14.21
C PRO A 141 6.44 -14.18 -13.14
N GLN A 142 6.94 -14.03 -11.91
CA GLN A 142 6.24 -13.38 -10.79
C GLN A 142 5.86 -11.93 -11.08
N ILE A 143 6.58 -11.22 -11.96
CA ILE A 143 6.26 -9.85 -12.38
C ILE A 143 4.86 -9.77 -12.99
N LEU A 144 4.47 -10.76 -13.80
CA LEU A 144 3.14 -10.79 -14.42
C LEU A 144 2.04 -10.87 -13.36
N TRP A 145 2.27 -11.64 -12.28
CA TRP A 145 1.35 -11.72 -11.16
C TRP A 145 1.28 -10.41 -10.38
N ILE A 146 2.41 -9.75 -10.12
CA ILE A 146 2.46 -8.46 -9.41
C ILE A 146 1.68 -7.40 -10.20
N VAL A 147 1.98 -7.24 -11.49
CA VAL A 147 1.32 -6.25 -12.34
C VAL A 147 -0.16 -6.60 -12.54
N GLY A 148 -0.47 -7.86 -12.80
CA GLY A 148 -1.84 -8.34 -13.00
C GLY A 148 -2.73 -8.15 -11.77
N ILE A 149 -2.24 -8.51 -10.59
CA ILE A 149 -2.99 -8.33 -9.33
C ILE A 149 -3.10 -6.85 -8.97
N THR A 150 -2.05 -6.05 -9.20
CA THR A 150 -2.14 -4.59 -9.00
C THR A 150 -3.19 -3.98 -9.92
N ALA A 151 -3.21 -4.35 -11.20
CA ALA A 151 -4.24 -3.90 -12.14
C ALA A 151 -5.65 -4.36 -11.72
N LEU A 152 -5.79 -5.60 -11.23
CA LEU A 152 -7.06 -6.13 -10.71
C LEU A 152 -7.54 -5.36 -9.48
N ILE A 153 -6.65 -5.04 -8.54
CA ILE A 153 -6.96 -4.22 -7.36
C ILE A 153 -7.48 -2.85 -7.82
N VAL A 154 -6.78 -2.19 -8.74
CA VAL A 154 -7.16 -0.86 -9.25
C VAL A 154 -8.51 -0.90 -9.96
N ALA A 155 -8.71 -1.88 -10.84
CA ALA A 155 -9.97 -2.08 -11.55
C ALA A 155 -11.11 -2.37 -10.55
N GLY A 156 -10.91 -3.30 -9.63
CA GLY A 156 -11.87 -3.67 -8.60
C GLY A 156 -12.28 -2.49 -7.72
N LEU A 157 -11.31 -1.67 -7.28
CA LEU A 157 -11.59 -0.46 -6.50
C LEU A 157 -12.34 0.59 -7.31
N THR A 158 -11.94 0.79 -8.57
CA THR A 158 -12.61 1.74 -9.46
C THR A 158 -14.08 1.34 -9.66
N LEU A 159 -14.32 0.05 -9.90
CA LEU A 159 -15.69 -0.50 -10.02
C LEU A 159 -16.44 -0.40 -8.69
N PHE A 160 -15.80 -0.75 -7.57
CA PHE A 160 -16.40 -0.62 -6.24
C PHE A 160 -16.87 0.81 -5.96
N PHE A 161 -16.00 1.80 -6.14
CA PHE A 161 -16.35 3.21 -5.88
C PHE A 161 -17.36 3.76 -6.89
N ARG A 162 -17.40 3.27 -8.14
CA ARG A 162 -18.33 3.76 -9.16
C ARG A 162 -19.68 3.08 -9.08
N LEU A 163 -19.73 1.77 -8.88
CA LEU A 163 -20.94 0.96 -9.06
C LEU A 163 -21.66 0.62 -7.76
N THR A 164 -20.92 0.45 -6.62
CA THR A 164 -21.56 0.00 -5.39
C THR A 164 -22.13 1.15 -4.56
N MET A 165 -23.21 0.87 -3.81
CA MET A 165 -23.80 1.82 -2.86
C MET A 165 -22.83 2.15 -1.73
N ALA A 166 -22.07 1.16 -1.24
CA ALA A 166 -21.04 1.38 -0.21
C ALA A 166 -19.93 2.31 -0.70
N GLY A 167 -19.43 2.13 -1.94
CA GLY A 167 -18.45 3.02 -2.53
C GLY A 167 -18.97 4.46 -2.73
N LYS A 168 -20.23 4.61 -3.13
CA LYS A 168 -20.88 5.93 -3.23
C LYS A 168 -21.04 6.57 -1.84
N ALA A 169 -21.46 5.79 -0.84
CA ALA A 169 -21.58 6.24 0.55
C ALA A 169 -20.22 6.67 1.14
N MET A 170 -19.14 5.93 0.88
CA MET A 170 -17.79 6.32 1.29
C MET A 170 -17.37 7.66 0.66
N ARG A 171 -17.62 7.87 -0.62
CA ARG A 171 -17.33 9.16 -1.28
C ARG A 171 -18.21 10.29 -0.74
N GLY A 172 -19.47 10.04 -0.43
CA GLY A 172 -20.33 11.01 0.25
C GLY A 172 -19.80 11.42 1.62
N CYS A 173 -19.37 10.45 2.43
CA CYS A 173 -18.75 10.70 3.74
C CYS A 173 -17.42 11.46 3.63
N SER A 174 -16.65 11.23 2.56
CA SER A 174 -15.40 11.94 2.28
C SER A 174 -15.63 13.41 1.93
N ALA A 175 -16.70 13.71 1.17
CA ALA A 175 -17.03 15.06 0.76
C ALA A 175 -17.63 15.89 1.90
N ASN A 176 -18.60 15.34 2.62
CA ASN A 176 -19.23 15.98 3.78
C ASN A 176 -19.77 14.92 4.74
N ARG A 177 -19.11 14.77 5.87
CA ARG A 177 -19.43 13.75 6.89
C ARG A 177 -20.77 13.99 7.57
N GLU A 178 -21.08 15.24 7.86
CA GLU A 178 -22.35 15.63 8.49
C GLU A 178 -23.52 15.48 7.53
N GLY A 179 -23.37 15.99 6.29
CA GLY A 179 -24.37 15.83 5.24
C GLY A 179 -24.67 14.36 4.92
N ALA A 180 -23.64 13.49 4.87
CA ALA A 180 -23.83 12.06 4.68
C ALA A 180 -24.62 11.43 5.84
N SER A 181 -24.36 11.86 7.06
CA SER A 181 -25.07 11.41 8.27
C SER A 181 -26.56 11.81 8.21
N LEU A 182 -26.90 13.01 7.75
CA LEU A 182 -28.27 13.46 7.55
C LEU A 182 -29.01 12.66 6.47
N CYS A 183 -28.29 12.14 5.49
CA CYS A 183 -28.83 11.23 4.46
C CYS A 183 -28.92 9.76 4.93
N GLY A 184 -28.73 9.47 6.23
CA GLY A 184 -28.86 8.13 6.79
C GLY A 184 -27.60 7.23 6.60
N ILE A 185 -26.49 7.78 6.11
CA ILE A 185 -25.23 7.05 5.99
C ILE A 185 -24.50 7.10 7.33
N ASP A 186 -24.13 5.94 7.90
CA ASP A 186 -23.31 5.86 9.11
C ASP A 186 -21.81 6.04 8.80
N PRO A 187 -21.18 7.20 9.10
CA PRO A 187 -19.77 7.44 8.78
C PRO A 187 -18.83 6.46 9.51
N ARG A 188 -19.24 5.96 10.68
CA ARG A 188 -18.42 5.01 11.45
C ARG A 188 -18.28 3.67 10.72
N ARG A 189 -19.38 3.18 10.13
CA ARG A 189 -19.34 1.96 9.31
C ARG A 189 -18.48 2.14 8.08
N MET A 190 -18.52 3.32 7.46
CA MET A 190 -17.68 3.63 6.29
C MET A 190 -16.20 3.63 6.63
N VAL A 191 -15.81 4.15 7.79
CA VAL A 191 -14.43 4.10 8.29
C VAL A 191 -13.98 2.66 8.55
N THR A 192 -14.81 1.85 9.23
CA THR A 192 -14.51 0.43 9.48
C THR A 192 -14.32 -0.34 8.16
N LEU A 193 -15.18 -0.09 7.17
CA LEU A 193 -15.07 -0.68 5.84
C LEU A 193 -13.76 -0.26 5.15
N ALA A 194 -13.39 1.01 5.23
CA ALA A 194 -12.15 1.53 4.66
C ALA A 194 -10.91 0.86 5.26
N PHE A 195 -10.87 0.68 6.58
CA PHE A 195 -9.76 -0.02 7.26
C PHE A 195 -9.70 -1.49 6.86
N GLY A 196 -10.85 -2.18 6.81
CA GLY A 196 -10.91 -3.57 6.33
C GLY A 196 -10.41 -3.71 4.90
N MET A 197 -10.90 -2.87 3.98
CA MET A 197 -10.48 -2.89 2.57
C MET A 197 -8.99 -2.57 2.43
N SER A 198 -8.50 -1.55 3.11
CA SER A 198 -7.11 -1.13 3.07
C SER A 198 -6.17 -2.23 3.59
N ALA A 199 -6.52 -2.87 4.71
CA ALA A 199 -5.77 -3.97 5.29
C ALA A 199 -5.78 -5.21 4.37
N GLY A 200 -6.93 -5.56 3.78
CA GLY A 200 -7.05 -6.68 2.85
C GLY A 200 -6.25 -6.48 1.56
N ILE A 201 -6.30 -5.29 0.99
CA ILE A 201 -5.52 -4.93 -0.21
C ILE A 201 -4.03 -4.91 0.11
N GLY A 202 -3.64 -4.34 1.27
CA GLY A 202 -2.26 -4.37 1.75
C GLY A 202 -1.74 -5.80 1.89
N ALA A 203 -2.52 -6.67 2.56
CA ALA A 203 -2.19 -8.07 2.73
C ALA A 203 -2.00 -8.80 1.39
N LEU A 204 -2.93 -8.60 0.45
CA LEU A 204 -2.84 -9.20 -0.88
C LEU A 204 -1.58 -8.72 -1.61
N GLY A 205 -1.29 -7.42 -1.58
CA GLY A 205 -0.07 -6.85 -2.13
C GLY A 205 1.18 -7.47 -1.51
N GLY A 206 1.22 -7.60 -0.18
CA GLY A 206 2.31 -8.24 0.54
C GLY A 206 2.53 -9.69 0.13
N CYS A 207 1.46 -10.49 0.01
CA CYS A 207 1.55 -11.88 -0.43
C CYS A 207 2.12 -12.03 -1.84
N VAL A 208 1.72 -11.14 -2.77
CA VAL A 208 2.14 -11.21 -4.18
C VAL A 208 3.61 -10.85 -4.37
N VAL A 209 4.12 -10.00 -3.51
CA VAL A 209 5.49 -9.47 -3.58
C VAL A 209 6.49 -10.32 -2.80
N ALA A 210 6.04 -10.99 -1.74
CA ALA A 210 6.88 -11.76 -0.84
C ALA A 210 7.81 -12.79 -1.51
N PRO A 211 7.48 -13.44 -2.64
CA PRO A 211 8.41 -14.32 -3.35
C PRO A 211 9.68 -13.62 -3.84
N LEU A 212 9.60 -12.33 -4.21
CA LEU A 212 10.74 -11.56 -4.74
C LEU A 212 11.48 -10.76 -3.68
N THR A 213 10.77 -10.16 -2.75
CA THR A 213 11.35 -9.21 -1.79
C THR A 213 11.72 -9.84 -0.46
N GLN A 214 11.34 -11.11 -0.28
CA GLN A 214 11.38 -11.77 1.03
C GLN A 214 10.55 -10.99 2.06
N THR A 215 10.22 -11.58 3.19
CA THR A 215 9.44 -10.91 4.22
C THR A 215 10.07 -11.11 5.60
N HIS A 216 10.02 -10.08 6.41
CA HIS A 216 10.43 -10.09 7.81
C HIS A 216 9.61 -9.05 8.58
N TYR A 217 9.61 -9.13 9.89
CA TYR A 217 8.79 -8.30 10.77
C TYR A 217 8.99 -6.78 10.60
N ALA A 218 10.16 -6.34 10.12
CA ALA A 218 10.48 -4.91 10.01
C ALA A 218 10.20 -4.29 8.61
N ILE A 219 9.77 -5.08 7.62
CA ILE A 219 9.57 -4.59 6.24
C ILE A 219 8.45 -3.54 6.14
N GLY A 220 7.46 -3.59 7.05
CA GLY A 220 6.28 -2.74 7.02
C GLY A 220 6.58 -1.25 7.08
N ALA A 221 7.49 -0.83 7.96
CA ALA A 221 7.83 0.59 8.14
C ALA A 221 8.45 1.21 6.88
N GLY A 222 9.37 0.51 6.20
CA GLY A 222 9.94 0.96 4.93
C GLY A 222 8.89 1.11 3.84
N LEU A 223 8.01 0.12 3.73
CA LEU A 223 6.91 0.15 2.76
C LEU A 223 5.89 1.25 3.08
N ALA A 224 5.63 1.56 4.35
CA ALA A 224 4.76 2.65 4.75
C ALA A 224 5.29 4.00 4.28
N ILE A 225 6.59 4.29 4.48
CA ILE A 225 7.22 5.54 4.05
C ILE A 225 7.15 5.68 2.52
N LYS A 226 7.50 4.63 1.77
CA LYS A 226 7.47 4.64 0.31
C LYS A 226 6.04 4.76 -0.23
N GLY A 227 5.10 4.01 0.34
CA GLY A 227 3.68 4.12 -0.03
C GLY A 227 3.08 5.49 0.28
N PHE A 228 3.43 6.08 1.42
CA PHE A 228 3.04 7.46 1.75
C PHE A 228 3.63 8.46 0.75
N THR A 229 4.92 8.30 0.41
CA THR A 229 5.58 9.13 -0.60
C THR A 229 4.81 9.11 -1.92
N VAL A 230 4.43 7.91 -2.39
CA VAL A 230 3.66 7.74 -3.61
C VAL A 230 2.25 8.32 -3.50
N ALA A 231 1.56 8.11 -2.37
CA ALA A 231 0.24 8.68 -2.14
C ALA A 231 0.26 10.21 -2.14
N ALA A 232 1.27 10.81 -1.50
CA ALA A 232 1.47 12.26 -1.48
C ALA A 232 1.86 12.80 -2.87
N PHE A 233 2.76 12.10 -3.57
CA PHE A 233 3.19 12.46 -4.92
C PHE A 233 2.03 12.42 -5.92
N GLY A 234 1.19 11.37 -5.87
CA GLY A 234 0.00 11.25 -6.71
C GLY A 234 -1.11 12.25 -6.36
N GLY A 235 -1.15 12.69 -5.12
CA GLY A 235 -2.23 13.47 -4.52
C GLY A 235 -3.11 12.60 -3.64
N LEU A 236 -3.14 12.93 -2.34
CA LEU A 236 -3.91 12.20 -1.34
C LEU A 236 -5.39 12.14 -1.73
N GLY A 237 -5.96 10.94 -1.62
CA GLY A 237 -7.36 10.66 -1.94
C GLY A 237 -7.62 10.19 -3.38
N ASN A 238 -6.65 10.26 -4.29
CA ASN A 238 -6.78 9.79 -5.67
C ASN A 238 -6.02 8.47 -5.89
N SER A 239 -6.73 7.34 -5.76
CA SER A 239 -6.11 6.01 -5.91
C SER A 239 -5.59 5.72 -7.33
N VAL A 240 -6.21 6.29 -8.37
CA VAL A 240 -5.73 6.11 -9.77
C VAL A 240 -4.43 6.89 -9.98
N ALA A 241 -4.38 8.12 -9.49
CA ALA A 241 -3.16 8.94 -9.54
C ALA A 241 -2.01 8.30 -8.74
N ALA A 242 -2.30 7.62 -7.63
CA ALA A 242 -1.31 6.90 -6.85
C ALA A 242 -0.66 5.74 -7.63
N VAL A 243 -1.39 5.09 -8.55
CA VAL A 243 -0.81 4.05 -9.41
C VAL A 243 0.23 4.63 -10.36
N PHE A 244 -0.12 5.71 -11.06
CA PHE A 244 0.84 6.38 -11.94
C PHE A 244 2.04 6.93 -11.17
N ALA A 245 1.79 7.52 -10.01
CA ALA A 245 2.84 8.00 -9.11
C ALA A 245 3.75 6.86 -8.63
N GLY A 246 3.17 5.71 -8.27
CA GLY A 246 3.90 4.51 -7.86
C GLY A 246 4.81 4.00 -8.96
N LEU A 247 4.28 3.85 -10.16
CA LEU A 247 5.07 3.42 -11.32
C LEU A 247 6.21 4.41 -11.63
N LEU A 248 5.94 5.71 -11.60
CA LEU A 248 6.96 6.74 -11.82
C LEU A 248 8.06 6.68 -10.75
N ILE A 249 7.70 6.62 -9.47
CA ILE A 249 8.68 6.56 -8.37
C ILE A 249 9.45 5.24 -8.41
N GLY A 250 8.79 4.10 -8.67
CA GLY A 250 9.47 2.82 -8.83
C GLY A 250 10.47 2.81 -9.98
N MET A 251 10.12 3.42 -11.11
CA MET A 251 11.05 3.61 -12.24
C MET A 251 12.21 4.53 -11.86
N LEU A 252 11.94 5.68 -11.24
CA LEU A 252 12.98 6.60 -10.78
C LEU A 252 13.95 5.91 -9.81
N GLU A 253 13.44 5.14 -8.85
CA GLU A 253 14.27 4.39 -7.91
C GLU A 253 15.10 3.33 -8.62
N SER A 254 14.54 2.58 -9.57
CA SER A 254 15.26 1.56 -10.32
C SER A 254 16.35 2.16 -11.20
N PHE A 255 16.08 3.27 -11.89
CA PHE A 255 17.08 3.93 -12.72
C PHE A 255 18.14 4.70 -11.91
N SER A 256 17.82 5.12 -10.67
CA SER A 256 18.78 5.80 -9.81
C SER A 256 19.99 4.95 -9.45
N ILE A 257 19.85 3.62 -9.46
CA ILE A 257 20.96 2.66 -9.20
C ILE A 257 22.09 2.81 -10.24
N ILE A 258 21.81 3.36 -11.41
CA ILE A 258 22.84 3.65 -12.43
C ILE A 258 23.76 4.80 -11.97
N LEU A 259 23.22 5.75 -11.21
CA LEU A 259 23.91 6.98 -10.81
C LEU A 259 24.41 6.93 -9.36
N VAL A 260 23.73 6.17 -8.50
CA VAL A 260 23.93 6.17 -7.04
C VAL A 260 23.98 4.72 -6.55
N PRO A 261 24.90 4.37 -5.63
CA PRO A 261 24.93 3.04 -5.03
C PRO A 261 23.58 2.65 -4.42
N GLU A 262 23.23 1.37 -4.47
CA GLU A 262 21.92 0.83 -4.04
C GLU A 262 21.54 1.23 -2.61
N ALA A 263 22.51 1.39 -1.72
CA ALA A 263 22.30 1.83 -0.35
C ALA A 263 21.64 3.24 -0.23
N TYR A 264 21.76 4.08 -1.24
CA TYR A 264 21.22 5.45 -1.25
C TYR A 264 19.94 5.61 -2.09
N LYS A 265 19.39 4.53 -2.65
CA LYS A 265 18.18 4.58 -3.49
C LYS A 265 16.99 5.22 -2.77
N ASP A 266 16.84 4.97 -1.47
CA ASP A 266 15.75 5.52 -0.66
C ASP A 266 15.89 7.04 -0.47
N VAL A 267 17.13 7.55 -0.42
CA VAL A 267 17.42 8.98 -0.34
C VAL A 267 16.91 9.71 -1.60
N VAL A 268 17.11 9.11 -2.77
CA VAL A 268 16.61 9.68 -4.03
C VAL A 268 15.09 9.82 -4.00
N THR A 269 14.39 8.79 -3.55
CA THR A 269 12.93 8.79 -3.43
C THR A 269 12.43 9.89 -2.47
N ILE A 270 13.10 10.04 -1.31
CA ILE A 270 12.76 11.08 -0.32
C ILE A 270 13.07 12.47 -0.87
N CYS A 271 14.19 12.67 -1.54
CA CYS A 271 14.54 13.95 -2.17
C CYS A 271 13.50 14.37 -3.23
N VAL A 272 13.08 13.43 -4.07
CA VAL A 272 12.02 13.67 -5.07
C VAL A 272 10.71 14.06 -4.40
N LEU A 273 10.33 13.39 -3.28
CA LEU A 273 9.16 13.79 -2.50
C LEU A 273 9.28 15.20 -1.96
N LEU A 274 10.41 15.55 -1.35
CA LEU A 274 10.61 16.88 -0.78
C LEU A 274 10.54 17.96 -1.85
N ILE A 275 11.23 17.79 -2.96
CA ILE A 275 11.19 18.72 -4.11
C ILE A 275 9.75 18.90 -4.59
N LEU A 276 8.99 17.81 -4.72
CA LEU A 276 7.61 17.89 -5.16
C LEU A 276 6.72 18.61 -4.15
N LEU A 277 6.85 18.31 -2.86
CA LEU A 277 6.05 18.97 -1.82
C LEU A 277 6.34 20.48 -1.73
N PHE A 278 7.58 20.90 -1.99
CA PHE A 278 7.92 22.33 -2.11
C PHE A 278 7.34 22.97 -3.36
N ALA A 279 7.40 22.27 -4.52
CA ALA A 279 6.91 22.81 -5.79
C ALA A 279 5.37 22.72 -5.90
N LYS A 280 4.76 21.63 -5.42
CA LYS A 280 3.32 21.38 -5.54
C LYS A 280 2.79 20.58 -4.34
N PRO A 281 2.46 21.24 -3.22
CA PRO A 281 2.08 20.58 -1.97
C PRO A 281 0.78 19.75 -2.06
N SER A 282 -0.03 19.94 -3.11
CA SER A 282 -1.22 19.12 -3.38
C SER A 282 -0.94 17.80 -4.12
N GLY A 283 0.31 17.54 -4.51
CA GLY A 283 0.69 16.43 -5.37
C GLY A 283 0.46 16.69 -6.87
N LEU A 284 0.94 15.79 -7.73
CA LEU A 284 0.85 15.99 -9.20
C LEU A 284 -0.59 16.09 -9.71
N PHE A 285 -1.48 15.28 -9.19
CA PHE A 285 -2.88 15.15 -9.59
C PHE A 285 -3.87 15.53 -8.48
N GLY A 286 -3.40 16.22 -7.43
CA GLY A 286 -4.25 16.70 -6.34
C GLY A 286 -5.22 17.77 -6.81
N SER A 287 -6.48 17.72 -6.38
CA SER A 287 -7.48 18.75 -6.68
C SER A 287 -7.26 19.97 -5.79
N LYS A 288 -7.48 21.18 -6.31
CA LYS A 288 -7.43 22.44 -5.57
C LYS A 288 -8.41 22.50 -4.37
N ALA A 289 -9.41 21.63 -4.34
CA ALA A 289 -10.37 21.52 -3.23
C ALA A 289 -9.72 21.07 -1.90
N ALA A 290 -8.58 20.39 -1.93
CA ALA A 290 -7.85 20.01 -0.72
C ALA A 290 -7.05 21.18 -0.09
N SER A 291 -6.79 22.26 -0.81
CA SER A 291 -6.08 23.44 -0.31
C SER A 291 -6.99 24.46 0.37
N SER A 292 -8.28 24.51 0.03
CA SER A 292 -9.23 25.46 0.60
C SER A 292 -9.73 25.09 2.02
N LEU A 293 -9.47 23.86 2.50
CA LEU A 293 -9.79 23.45 3.87
C LEU A 293 -8.71 23.84 4.90
N LYS A 294 -7.61 24.50 4.47
CA LYS A 294 -6.52 24.94 5.37
C LYS A 294 -6.63 26.41 5.82
N GLU A 295 -7.69 27.11 5.45
CA GLU A 295 -7.86 28.56 5.79
C GLU A 295 -8.97 28.83 6.82
N TYR A 296 -9.34 27.84 7.64
CA TYR A 296 -10.23 28.08 8.79
C TYR A 296 -9.76 27.31 10.03
#